data_e031f83ad37c53e7b844199ace05a7e0
#
_entry.id   e031f83ad37c53e7b844199ace05a7e0
#
_cell.length_a   1.000
_cell.length_b   1.000
_cell.length_c   1.000
_cell.angle_alpha   90.00
_cell.angle_beta   90.00
_cell.angle_gamma   90.00
#
_symmetry.space_group_name_H-M   'P 1'
#
loop_
_entity.id
_entity.type
_entity.pdbx_description
1 polymer ?
#
loop_
_entity_poly.entity_id
_entity_poly.type
_entity_poly.pdbx_seq_one_letter_code
_entity_poly.pdbx_strand_id
1 'polypeptide(L)'
;MKKILIVNNNMHIGGIQKSLLNLLTALTKYRGAEYEIDLLLFAKRGALLDEIPKQVSVSEGNFFTKIMGLTQAEAGEEGVLTCLNRSFWTVVTRLFTTRISFGMLSGMQPIKKTYDAAISFMQPGTERVFYGGCPEYVLRAVKAKKKICFIHCDFMHYGGNTSNHRALLSRFDALAAVSDSVKARLIEAAPELAGKAKTV
;
A
#
# COMPACT_ATOMS: atom_id res chain seq x y z
N MET A 1 9.74 -3.86 -22.12
CA MET A 1 9.83 -3.59 -20.67
C MET A 1 8.51 -3.92 -20.02
N LYS A 2 8.53 -4.61 -18.88
CA LYS A 2 7.32 -4.86 -18.06
C LYS A 2 7.03 -3.63 -17.21
N LYS A 3 5.76 -3.24 -17.14
CA LYS A 3 5.30 -2.08 -16.37
C LYS A 3 4.88 -2.50 -14.97
N ILE A 4 5.51 -1.93 -13.96
CA ILE A 4 5.21 -2.21 -12.55
C ILE A 4 4.73 -0.94 -11.87
N LEU A 5 3.60 -1.02 -11.18
CA LEU A 5 3.18 0.00 -10.23
C LEU A 5 3.42 -0.48 -8.82
N ILE A 6 4.07 0.34 -8.02
CA ILE A 6 4.18 0.14 -6.57
C ILE A 6 3.38 1.24 -5.88
N VAL A 7 2.56 0.87 -4.91
CA VAL A 7 1.75 1.80 -4.11
C VAL A 7 2.20 1.75 -2.66
N ASN A 8 2.53 2.90 -2.10
CA ASN A 8 2.92 3.06 -0.70
C ASN A 8 2.32 4.33 -0.09
N ASN A 9 2.26 4.45 1.24
CA ASN A 9 1.66 5.60 1.91
C ASN A 9 2.50 6.87 1.71
N ASN A 10 3.78 6.82 2.10
CA ASN A 10 4.73 7.94 2.08
C ASN A 10 6.17 7.39 2.20
N MET A 11 7.15 8.29 2.28
CA MET A 11 8.58 7.94 2.42
C MET A 11 9.19 8.48 3.71
N HIS A 12 8.45 8.47 4.81
CA HIS A 12 9.02 8.74 6.15
C HIS A 12 10.05 7.69 6.55
N ILE A 13 10.92 8.01 7.49
CA ILE A 13 11.92 7.05 7.98
C ILE A 13 11.21 5.92 8.71
N GLY A 14 11.32 4.71 8.18
CA GLY A 14 10.76 3.49 8.75
C GLY A 14 11.27 2.25 8.04
N GLY A 15 11.11 1.08 8.66
CA GLY A 15 11.60 -0.19 8.12
C GLY A 15 10.99 -0.55 6.76
N ILE A 16 9.70 -0.31 6.59
CA ILE A 16 8.98 -0.57 5.33
C ILE A 16 9.51 0.35 4.22
N GLN A 17 9.65 1.64 4.50
CA GLN A 17 10.13 2.61 3.52
C GLN A 17 11.59 2.38 3.12
N LYS A 18 12.45 1.99 4.08
CA LYS A 18 13.84 1.57 3.78
C LYS A 18 13.88 0.30 2.93
N SER A 19 13.01 -0.67 3.24
CA SER A 19 12.87 -1.89 2.42
C SER A 19 12.40 -1.57 1.00
N LEU A 20 11.43 -0.64 0.85
CA LEU A 20 10.99 -0.16 -0.46
C LEU A 20 12.14 0.50 -1.23
N LEU A 21 12.89 1.38 -0.58
CA LEU A 21 14.03 2.05 -1.19
C LEU A 21 15.08 1.05 -1.67
N ASN A 22 15.42 0.05 -0.85
CA ASN A 22 16.34 -1.02 -1.23
C ASN A 22 15.83 -1.81 -2.43
N LEU A 23 14.54 -2.16 -2.45
CA LEU A 23 13.92 -2.85 -3.59
C LEU A 23 13.99 -2.00 -4.87
N LEU A 24 13.62 -0.73 -4.80
CA LEU A 24 13.68 0.19 -5.95
C LEU A 24 15.12 0.32 -6.47
N THR A 25 16.09 0.48 -5.57
CA THR A 25 17.52 0.57 -5.92
C THR A 25 18.01 -0.72 -6.58
N ALA A 26 17.65 -1.87 -6.05
CA ALA A 26 18.04 -3.16 -6.63
C ALA A 26 17.40 -3.38 -8.01
N LEU A 27 16.11 -3.10 -8.16
CA LEU A 27 15.41 -3.23 -9.42
C LEU A 27 16.00 -2.31 -10.52
N THR A 28 16.26 -1.05 -10.19
CA THR A 28 16.81 -0.09 -11.15
C THR A 28 18.25 -0.40 -11.51
N LYS A 29 19.06 -0.85 -10.55
CA LYS A 29 20.48 -1.17 -10.75
C LYS A 29 20.69 -2.46 -11.57
N TYR A 30 19.95 -3.53 -11.23
CA TYR A 30 20.19 -4.86 -11.78
C TYR A 30 19.22 -5.27 -12.89
N ARG A 31 18.05 -4.61 -12.96
CA ARG A 31 16.95 -4.97 -13.87
C ARG A 31 16.33 -3.76 -14.57
N GLY A 32 16.99 -2.61 -14.57
CA GLY A 32 16.45 -1.36 -15.12
C GLY A 32 16.06 -1.44 -16.60
N ALA A 33 16.71 -2.28 -17.39
CA ALA A 33 16.34 -2.53 -18.78
C ALA A 33 15.06 -3.39 -18.95
N GLU A 34 14.64 -4.11 -17.90
CA GLU A 34 13.48 -5.02 -17.97
C GLU A 34 12.20 -4.37 -17.47
N TYR A 35 12.29 -3.40 -16.53
CA TYR A 35 11.17 -2.85 -15.83
C TYR A 35 11.05 -1.33 -15.99
N GLU A 36 9.83 -0.87 -16.28
CA GLU A 36 9.38 0.50 -16.12
C GLU A 36 8.64 0.57 -14.78
N ILE A 37 9.14 1.37 -13.83
CA ILE A 37 8.64 1.40 -12.45
C ILE A 37 7.96 2.73 -12.18
N ASP A 38 6.67 2.69 -11.88
CA ASP A 38 5.91 3.78 -11.32
C ASP A 38 5.71 3.56 -9.82
N LEU A 39 5.96 4.59 -9.03
CA LEU A 39 5.69 4.63 -7.59
C LEU A 39 4.58 5.65 -7.31
N LEU A 40 3.45 5.18 -6.83
CA LEU A 40 2.40 6.05 -6.29
C LEU A 40 2.54 6.13 -4.78
N LEU A 41 2.78 7.32 -4.27
CA LEU A 41 2.71 7.65 -2.86
C LEU A 41 1.37 8.34 -2.58
N PHE A 42 0.62 7.89 -1.60
CA PHE A 42 -0.59 8.63 -1.23
C PHE A 42 -0.23 10.05 -0.81
N ALA A 43 0.76 10.22 0.07
CA ALA A 43 1.35 11.51 0.37
C ALA A 43 2.83 11.51 -0.04
N LYS A 44 3.21 12.39 -0.97
CA LYS A 44 4.60 12.54 -1.41
C LYS A 44 5.40 13.33 -0.36
N ARG A 45 5.64 12.70 0.80
CA ARG A 45 6.31 13.25 1.98
C ARG A 45 7.29 12.25 2.57
N GLY A 46 8.28 12.77 3.30
CA GLY A 46 9.23 11.97 4.07
C GLY A 46 10.68 12.18 3.63
N ALA A 47 11.60 11.98 4.57
CA ALA A 47 13.04 12.23 4.39
C ALA A 47 13.70 11.28 3.35
N LEU A 48 13.09 10.15 3.03
CA LEU A 48 13.63 9.19 2.07
C LEU A 48 13.20 9.48 0.61
N LEU A 49 12.47 10.58 0.34
CA LEU A 49 12.03 10.93 -1.01
C LEU A 49 13.20 11.18 -1.96
N ASP A 50 14.21 11.91 -1.49
CA ASP A 50 15.36 12.32 -2.31
C ASP A 50 16.32 11.15 -2.62
N GLU A 51 16.16 10.02 -1.88
CA GLU A 51 16.93 8.81 -2.08
C GLU A 51 16.31 7.88 -3.15
N ILE A 52 15.09 8.19 -3.62
CA ILE A 52 14.44 7.36 -4.66
C ILE A 52 15.22 7.45 -5.98
N PRO A 53 15.58 6.30 -6.60
CA PRO A 53 16.30 6.30 -7.86
C PRO A 53 15.58 7.13 -8.94
N LYS A 54 16.32 7.97 -9.67
CA LYS A 54 15.78 8.89 -10.70
C LYS A 54 15.04 8.18 -11.84
N GLN A 55 15.28 6.89 -12.02
CA GLN A 55 14.62 6.05 -13.02
C GLN A 55 13.18 5.67 -12.64
N VAL A 56 12.79 5.87 -11.37
CA VAL A 56 11.44 5.59 -10.86
C VAL A 56 10.57 6.81 -11.07
N SER A 57 9.44 6.63 -11.76
CA SER A 57 8.45 7.70 -11.91
C SER A 57 7.59 7.80 -10.65
N VAL A 58 7.72 8.90 -9.90
CA VAL A 58 7.02 9.11 -8.64
C VAL A 58 5.82 10.03 -8.83
N SER A 59 4.63 9.55 -8.45
CA SER A 59 3.38 10.31 -8.44
C SER A 59 2.78 10.40 -7.04
N GLU A 60 1.88 11.36 -6.84
CA GLU A 60 1.17 11.58 -5.58
C GLU A 60 -0.33 11.28 -5.72
N GLY A 61 -0.95 10.91 -4.61
CA GLY A 61 -2.39 10.80 -4.49
C GLY A 61 -3.10 12.14 -4.74
N ASN A 62 -4.31 12.11 -5.31
CA ASN A 62 -5.14 13.31 -5.43
C ASN A 62 -5.68 13.75 -4.06
N PHE A 63 -6.46 14.83 -4.00
CA PHE A 63 -7.04 15.37 -2.79
C PHE A 63 -7.74 14.32 -1.89
N PHE A 64 -8.35 13.30 -2.48
CA PHE A 64 -9.07 12.25 -1.75
C PHE A 64 -8.17 11.09 -1.31
N THR A 65 -7.23 10.67 -2.13
CA THR A 65 -6.35 9.54 -1.80
C THR A 65 -5.13 9.97 -0.99
N LYS A 66 -4.68 11.22 -1.13
CA LYS A 66 -3.56 11.79 -0.35
C LYS A 66 -3.78 11.68 1.15
N ILE A 67 -5.00 11.94 1.63
CA ILE A 67 -5.32 11.88 3.07
C ILE A 67 -5.13 10.48 3.68
N MET A 68 -5.12 9.42 2.86
CA MET A 68 -4.89 8.05 3.31
C MET A 68 -3.43 7.84 3.78
N GLY A 69 -2.49 8.63 3.24
CA GLY A 69 -1.07 8.60 3.60
C GLY A 69 -0.63 9.67 4.61
N LEU A 70 -1.54 10.56 5.05
CA LEU A 70 -1.26 11.63 5.99
C LEU A 70 -1.69 11.26 7.42
N THR A 71 -0.96 11.74 8.41
CA THR A 71 -1.43 11.85 9.80
C THR A 71 -2.40 13.03 9.95
N GLN A 72 -3.08 13.17 11.10
CA GLN A 72 -3.97 14.32 11.34
C GLN A 72 -3.21 15.65 11.39
N ALA A 73 -2.01 15.64 11.98
CA ALA A 73 -1.15 16.82 12.04
C ALA A 73 -0.73 17.26 10.64
N GLU A 74 -0.24 16.33 9.83
CA GLU A 74 0.17 16.60 8.44
C GLU A 74 -0.97 17.10 7.57
N ALA A 75 -2.19 16.58 7.77
CA ALA A 75 -3.36 17.08 7.06
C ALA A 75 -3.70 18.53 7.48
N GLY A 76 -3.45 18.90 8.73
CA GLY A 76 -3.55 20.27 9.22
C GLY A 76 -2.54 21.22 8.58
N GLU A 77 -1.29 20.76 8.39
CA GLU A 77 -0.24 21.49 7.68
C GLU A 77 -0.58 21.75 6.20
N GLU A 78 -1.27 20.80 5.56
CA GLU A 78 -1.74 20.94 4.16
C GLU A 78 -2.92 21.91 4.01
N GLY A 79 -3.57 22.28 5.12
CA GLY A 79 -4.65 23.25 5.17
C GLY A 79 -5.99 22.73 5.70
N VAL A 80 -6.87 23.67 6.00
CA VAL A 80 -8.16 23.41 6.68
C VAL A 80 -9.01 22.38 5.91
N LEU A 81 -9.12 22.51 4.59
CA LEU A 81 -9.93 21.60 3.77
C LEU A 81 -9.41 20.16 3.81
N THR A 82 -8.09 19.97 3.76
CA THR A 82 -7.46 18.65 3.87
C THR A 82 -7.68 18.05 5.24
N CYS A 83 -7.56 18.87 6.29
CA CYS A 83 -7.81 18.48 7.67
C CYS A 83 -9.27 18.03 7.87
N LEU A 84 -10.24 18.79 7.37
CA LEU A 84 -11.67 18.47 7.45
C LEU A 84 -12.00 17.20 6.66
N ASN A 85 -11.49 17.08 5.44
CA ASN A 85 -11.66 15.89 4.62
C ASN A 85 -11.14 14.63 5.35
N ARG A 86 -9.93 14.71 5.90
CA ARG A 86 -9.36 13.60 6.65
C ARG A 86 -10.15 13.28 7.92
N SER A 87 -10.57 14.30 8.66
CA SER A 87 -11.40 14.13 9.88
C SER A 87 -12.72 13.44 9.57
N PHE A 88 -13.41 13.85 8.50
CA PHE A 88 -14.63 13.20 8.03
C PHE A 88 -14.41 11.70 7.77
N TRP A 89 -13.40 11.35 6.97
CA TRP A 89 -13.11 9.95 6.66
C TRP A 89 -12.61 9.15 7.86
N THR A 90 -11.97 9.80 8.84
CA THR A 90 -11.62 9.17 10.12
C THR A 90 -12.87 8.75 10.88
N VAL A 91 -13.89 9.61 10.95
CA VAL A 91 -15.18 9.29 11.58
C VAL A 91 -15.89 8.17 10.83
N VAL A 92 -15.97 8.26 9.49
CA VAL A 92 -16.54 7.18 8.66
C VAL A 92 -15.83 5.85 8.90
N THR A 93 -14.51 5.85 9.01
CA THR A 93 -13.74 4.61 9.27
C THR A 93 -14.03 4.03 10.64
N ARG A 94 -14.16 4.87 11.66
CA ARG A 94 -14.50 4.42 13.02
C ARG A 94 -15.89 3.78 13.10
N LEU A 95 -16.83 4.30 12.32
CA LEU A 95 -18.21 3.80 12.29
C LEU A 95 -18.37 2.56 11.39
N PHE A 96 -17.73 2.57 10.20
CA PHE A 96 -18.00 1.59 9.12
C PHE A 96 -16.78 0.77 8.68
N THR A 97 -15.63 0.88 9.35
CA THR A 97 -14.34 0.23 9.03
C THR A 97 -13.64 0.78 7.77
N THR A 98 -12.35 0.44 7.64
CA THR A 98 -11.50 0.78 6.48
C THR A 98 -12.04 0.24 5.15
N ARG A 99 -12.78 -0.88 5.17
CA ARG A 99 -13.34 -1.49 3.96
C ARG A 99 -14.22 -0.50 3.18
N ILE A 100 -15.02 0.31 3.87
CA ILE A 100 -15.92 1.29 3.23
C ILE A 100 -15.13 2.53 2.84
N SER A 101 -14.42 3.15 3.79
CA SER A 101 -13.71 4.40 3.54
C SER A 101 -12.64 4.27 2.45
N PHE A 102 -11.72 3.31 2.58
CA PHE A 102 -10.68 3.10 1.57
C PHE A 102 -11.26 2.60 0.25
N GLY A 103 -12.32 1.81 0.33
CA GLY A 103 -13.04 1.38 -0.86
C GLY A 103 -13.60 2.54 -1.68
N MET A 104 -14.23 3.52 -1.04
CA MET A 104 -14.78 4.70 -1.71
C MET A 104 -13.65 5.61 -2.20
N LEU A 105 -12.69 5.95 -1.34
CA LEU A 105 -11.57 6.83 -1.68
C LEU A 105 -10.73 6.29 -2.85
N SER A 106 -10.47 4.98 -2.88
CA SER A 106 -9.74 4.35 -3.99
C SER A 106 -10.46 4.55 -5.33
N GLY A 107 -11.79 4.53 -5.34
CA GLY A 107 -12.59 4.78 -6.54
C GLY A 107 -12.51 6.22 -7.07
N MET A 108 -12.07 7.18 -6.24
CA MET A 108 -11.96 8.60 -6.62
C MET A 108 -10.67 8.93 -7.41
N GLN A 109 -9.74 7.98 -7.53
CA GLN A 109 -8.52 8.13 -8.33
C GLN A 109 -8.20 6.84 -9.12
N PRO A 110 -9.02 6.47 -10.11
CA PRO A 110 -8.71 5.30 -10.93
C PRO A 110 -7.48 5.56 -11.82
N ILE A 111 -6.58 4.59 -11.87
CA ILE A 111 -5.42 4.65 -12.77
C ILE A 111 -5.82 4.09 -14.14
N LYS A 112 -5.67 4.92 -15.19
CA LYS A 112 -6.03 4.54 -16.58
C LYS A 112 -4.99 3.60 -17.21
N LYS A 113 -3.70 3.76 -16.83
CA LYS A 113 -2.59 2.94 -17.33
C LYS A 113 -2.75 1.49 -16.86
N THR A 114 -2.44 0.54 -17.73
CA THR A 114 -2.44 -0.91 -17.40
C THR A 114 -1.02 -1.37 -17.12
N TYR A 115 -0.86 -2.20 -16.09
CA TYR A 115 0.42 -2.71 -15.62
C TYR A 115 0.52 -4.22 -15.79
N ASP A 116 1.75 -4.73 -15.91
CA ASP A 116 2.02 -6.17 -15.82
C ASP A 116 1.92 -6.66 -14.37
N ALA A 117 2.37 -5.83 -13.42
CA ALA A 117 2.17 -6.07 -11.99
C ALA A 117 1.81 -4.79 -11.24
N ALA A 118 0.93 -4.90 -10.26
CA ALA A 118 0.64 -3.85 -9.29
C ALA A 118 0.91 -4.39 -7.87
N ILE A 119 1.70 -3.64 -7.11
CA ILE A 119 2.20 -4.05 -5.80
C ILE A 119 1.66 -3.10 -4.74
N SER A 120 0.91 -3.61 -3.78
CA SER A 120 0.73 -2.94 -2.51
C SER A 120 1.96 -3.21 -1.64
N PHE A 121 2.78 -2.19 -1.41
CA PHE A 121 3.96 -2.34 -0.56
C PHE A 121 3.62 -2.24 0.94
N MET A 122 2.39 -1.92 1.26
CA MET A 122 1.83 -1.96 2.61
C MET A 122 0.80 -3.07 2.71
N GLN A 123 0.78 -3.77 3.85
CA GLN A 123 -0.30 -4.67 4.23
C GLN A 123 -1.53 -3.90 4.72
N PRO A 124 -2.72 -4.54 4.87
CA PRO A 124 -3.86 -3.90 5.50
C PRO A 124 -3.51 -3.43 6.93
N GLY A 125 -3.97 -2.25 7.32
CA GLY A 125 -3.81 -1.73 8.68
C GLY A 125 -4.91 -2.22 9.63
N THR A 126 -5.08 -1.57 10.78
CA THR A 126 -6.17 -1.85 11.71
C THR A 126 -7.50 -1.33 11.16
N GLU A 127 -8.57 -2.13 11.19
CA GLU A 127 -9.84 -1.85 10.52
C GLU A 127 -10.54 -0.52 10.90
N ARG A 128 -10.26 0.02 12.08
CA ARG A 128 -10.90 1.25 12.57
C ARG A 128 -9.95 2.44 12.63
N VAL A 129 -8.76 2.29 12.06
CA VAL A 129 -7.75 3.35 11.97
C VAL A 129 -7.65 3.87 10.55
N PHE A 130 -7.93 5.15 10.37
CA PHE A 130 -7.83 5.81 9.06
C PHE A 130 -6.37 6.16 8.76
N TYR A 131 -5.62 5.20 8.25
CA TYR A 131 -4.25 5.36 7.75
C TYR A 131 -3.88 4.13 6.92
N GLY A 132 -3.41 4.31 5.69
CA GLY A 132 -3.05 3.23 4.78
C GLY A 132 -4.03 3.07 3.64
N GLY A 133 -4.42 1.82 3.32
CA GLY A 133 -5.36 1.53 2.23
C GLY A 133 -4.70 1.21 0.89
N CYS A 134 -3.36 0.99 0.85
CA CYS A 134 -2.66 0.55 -0.37
C CYS A 134 -3.23 -0.75 -0.96
N PRO A 135 -3.58 -1.79 -0.15
CA PRO A 135 -4.19 -3.00 -0.68
C PRO A 135 -5.53 -2.74 -1.37
N GLU A 136 -6.42 -1.96 -0.73
CA GLU A 136 -7.72 -1.59 -1.29
C GLU A 136 -7.55 -0.81 -2.59
N TYR A 137 -6.60 0.12 -2.63
CA TYR A 137 -6.32 0.92 -3.80
C TYR A 137 -5.82 0.07 -4.97
N VAL A 138 -4.84 -0.81 -4.76
CA VAL A 138 -4.33 -1.73 -5.79
C VAL A 138 -5.43 -2.62 -6.33
N LEU A 139 -6.32 -3.11 -5.47
CA LEU A 139 -7.41 -3.99 -5.91
C LEU A 139 -8.50 -3.26 -6.70
N ARG A 140 -8.83 -2.00 -6.35
CA ARG A 140 -9.96 -1.26 -6.90
C ARG A 140 -9.60 -0.29 -8.01
N ALA A 141 -8.50 0.45 -7.85
CA ALA A 141 -8.15 1.58 -8.70
C ALA A 141 -7.15 1.24 -9.82
N VAL A 142 -6.48 0.08 -9.73
CA VAL A 142 -5.39 -0.29 -10.65
C VAL A 142 -5.78 -1.46 -11.54
N LYS A 143 -5.53 -1.31 -12.85
CA LYS A 143 -5.61 -2.39 -13.85
C LYS A 143 -4.24 -3.05 -13.98
N ALA A 144 -4.11 -4.32 -13.62
CA ALA A 144 -2.86 -5.06 -13.72
C ALA A 144 -3.13 -6.55 -13.98
N LYS A 145 -2.18 -7.23 -14.67
CA LYS A 145 -2.24 -8.68 -14.93
C LYS A 145 -2.01 -9.48 -13.66
N LYS A 146 -1.16 -8.97 -12.75
CA LYS A 146 -0.88 -9.56 -11.43
C LYS A 146 -0.96 -8.49 -10.35
N LYS A 147 -1.58 -8.83 -9.23
CA LYS A 147 -1.68 -7.98 -8.04
C LYS A 147 -1.01 -8.68 -6.86
N ILE A 148 -0.05 -8.00 -6.23
CA ILE A 148 0.80 -8.55 -5.17
C ILE A 148 0.65 -7.65 -3.94
N CYS A 149 0.54 -8.25 -2.75
CA CYS A 149 0.57 -7.52 -1.48
C CYS A 149 1.77 -7.98 -0.65
N PHE A 150 2.57 -7.02 -0.18
CA PHE A 150 3.64 -7.29 0.78
C PHE A 150 3.08 -7.40 2.20
N ILE A 151 3.63 -8.33 2.96
CA ILE A 151 3.31 -8.56 4.38
C ILE A 151 4.62 -8.38 5.16
N HIS A 152 4.69 -7.31 5.96
CA HIS A 152 5.94 -6.87 6.63
C HIS A 152 6.01 -7.24 8.10
N CYS A 153 4.90 -7.56 8.74
CA CYS A 153 4.89 -7.86 10.16
C CYS A 153 3.95 -9.01 10.51
N ASP A 154 4.02 -9.44 11.76
CA ASP A 154 3.21 -10.51 12.30
C ASP A 154 1.71 -10.20 12.18
N PHE A 155 1.03 -10.93 11.30
CA PHE A 155 -0.38 -10.77 10.99
C PHE A 155 -1.31 -10.98 12.19
N MET A 156 -0.86 -11.75 13.17
CA MET A 156 -1.63 -12.03 14.39
C MET A 156 -1.62 -10.86 15.38
N HIS A 157 -0.48 -10.16 15.51
CA HIS A 157 -0.28 -9.22 16.61
C HIS A 157 -0.69 -7.78 16.32
N TYR A 158 -0.71 -7.35 15.06
CA TYR A 158 -1.10 -5.96 14.75
C TYR A 158 -2.62 -5.73 14.54
N GLY A 159 -3.44 -6.74 14.81
CA GLY A 159 -4.91 -6.66 14.60
C GLY A 159 -5.34 -6.88 13.15
N GLY A 160 -4.48 -7.46 12.31
CA GLY A 160 -4.76 -7.74 10.90
C GLY A 160 -5.58 -9.01 10.66
N ASN A 161 -5.74 -9.87 11.67
CA ASN A 161 -6.46 -11.14 11.52
C ASN A 161 -7.98 -10.96 11.66
N THR A 162 -8.59 -10.24 10.72
CA THR A 162 -10.04 -10.11 10.62
C THR A 162 -10.56 -10.82 9.38
N SER A 163 -11.83 -11.20 9.38
CA SER A 163 -12.47 -11.79 8.21
C SER A 163 -12.43 -10.88 6.98
N ASN A 164 -12.56 -9.56 7.19
CA ASN A 164 -12.45 -8.57 6.12
C ASN A 164 -11.05 -8.53 5.50
N HIS A 165 -10.00 -8.55 6.33
CA HIS A 165 -8.61 -8.53 5.84
C HIS A 165 -8.24 -9.84 5.14
N ARG A 166 -8.67 -10.99 5.65
CA ARG A 166 -8.49 -12.29 4.99
C ARG A 166 -9.18 -12.30 3.62
N ALA A 167 -10.44 -11.85 3.54
CA ALA A 167 -11.16 -11.69 2.30
C ALA A 167 -10.53 -10.67 1.34
N LEU A 168 -9.92 -9.60 1.86
CA LEU A 168 -9.17 -8.64 1.05
C LEU A 168 -7.91 -9.28 0.47
N LEU A 169 -7.08 -9.92 1.30
CA LEU A 169 -5.83 -10.57 0.89
C LEU A 169 -6.07 -11.74 -0.07
N SER A 170 -7.17 -12.48 0.07
CA SER A 170 -7.51 -13.57 -0.85
C SER A 170 -7.75 -13.13 -2.30
N ARG A 171 -7.96 -11.83 -2.53
CA ARG A 171 -8.15 -11.25 -3.87
C ARG A 171 -6.84 -10.95 -4.59
N PHE A 172 -5.70 -10.98 -3.91
CA PHE A 172 -4.39 -10.85 -4.54
C PHE A 172 -3.94 -12.15 -5.21
N ASP A 173 -3.15 -12.04 -6.26
CA ASP A 173 -2.56 -13.20 -6.94
C ASP A 173 -1.41 -13.82 -6.12
N ALA A 174 -0.69 -13.00 -5.35
CA ALA A 174 0.39 -13.44 -4.47
C ALA A 174 0.53 -12.51 -3.25
N LEU A 175 1.01 -13.10 -2.15
CA LEU A 175 1.34 -12.40 -0.92
C LEU A 175 2.86 -12.59 -0.68
N ALA A 176 3.60 -11.49 -0.66
CA ALA A 176 5.04 -11.47 -0.48
C ALA A 176 5.37 -11.23 1.01
N ALA A 177 5.71 -12.29 1.73
CA ALA A 177 6.13 -12.18 3.12
C ALA A 177 7.64 -11.89 3.20
N VAL A 178 8.02 -10.90 4.01
CA VAL A 178 9.42 -10.44 4.13
C VAL A 178 10.34 -11.42 4.88
N SER A 179 9.79 -12.49 5.44
CA SER A 179 10.56 -13.57 6.08
C SER A 179 9.71 -14.84 6.21
N ASP A 180 10.36 -15.98 6.44
CA ASP A 180 9.67 -17.24 6.70
C ASP A 180 8.83 -17.20 7.98
N SER A 181 9.27 -16.47 9.00
CA SER A 181 8.48 -16.29 10.22
C SER A 181 7.20 -15.51 9.96
N VAL A 182 7.25 -14.42 9.19
CA VAL A 182 6.06 -13.65 8.80
C VAL A 182 5.11 -14.50 7.96
N LYS A 183 5.64 -15.28 7.01
CA LYS A 183 4.85 -16.24 6.23
C LYS A 183 4.16 -17.28 7.10
N ALA A 184 4.90 -17.88 8.04
CA ALA A 184 4.35 -18.88 8.95
C ALA A 184 3.19 -18.30 9.79
N ARG A 185 3.36 -17.10 10.36
CA ARG A 185 2.31 -16.41 11.11
C ARG A 185 1.10 -16.04 10.25
N LEU A 186 1.31 -15.62 9.02
CA LEU A 186 0.21 -15.37 8.08
C LEU A 186 -0.60 -16.64 7.81
N ILE A 187 0.07 -17.77 7.56
CA ILE A 187 -0.60 -19.04 7.26
C ILE A 187 -1.28 -19.60 8.51
N GLU A 188 -0.69 -19.46 9.70
CA GLU A 188 -1.32 -19.82 10.98
C GLU A 188 -2.64 -19.05 11.19
N ALA A 189 -2.64 -17.74 10.89
CA ALA A 189 -3.82 -16.88 11.05
C ALA A 189 -4.88 -17.11 9.96
N ALA A 190 -4.45 -17.45 8.74
CA ALA A 190 -5.28 -17.55 7.55
C ALA A 190 -4.79 -18.71 6.65
N PRO A 191 -5.06 -19.97 7.00
CA PRO A 191 -4.60 -21.15 6.26
C PRO A 191 -5.02 -21.15 4.78
N GLU A 192 -6.14 -20.53 4.47
CA GLU A 192 -6.65 -20.37 3.10
C GLU A 192 -5.75 -19.55 2.18
N LEU A 193 -4.82 -18.76 2.75
CA LEU A 193 -3.85 -17.94 2.00
C LEU A 193 -2.53 -18.68 1.70
N ALA A 194 -2.33 -19.89 2.22
CA ALA A 194 -1.06 -20.64 2.11
C ALA A 194 -0.58 -20.79 0.66
N GLY A 195 -1.49 -21.09 -0.28
CA GLY A 195 -1.16 -21.28 -1.70
C GLY A 195 -0.68 -19.99 -2.41
N LYS A 196 -0.88 -18.81 -1.81
CA LYS A 196 -0.50 -17.50 -2.36
C LYS A 196 0.70 -16.88 -1.63
N ALA A 197 1.00 -17.33 -0.42
CA ALA A 197 2.06 -16.78 0.41
C ALA A 197 3.44 -17.32 -0.02
N LYS A 198 4.35 -16.38 -0.32
CA LYS A 198 5.75 -16.66 -0.69
C LYS A 198 6.67 -15.79 0.14
N THR A 199 7.80 -16.33 0.57
CA THR A 199 8.89 -15.54 1.18
C THR A 199 9.70 -14.86 0.09
N VAL A 200 10.08 -13.60 0.31
CA VAL A 200 10.90 -12.78 -0.58
C VAL A 200 12.05 -12.11 0.17
#